data_8190944df4f9a703a431ae28a09b899f
#
_entry.id   8190944df4f9a703a431ae28a09b899f
#
_cell.length_a   1.000
_cell.length_b   1.000
_cell.length_c   1.000
_cell.angle_alpha   90.00
_cell.angle_beta   90.00
_cell.angle_gamma   90.00
#
_symmetry.space_group_name_H-M   'P 1'
#
loop_
_entity.id
_entity.type
_entity.pdbx_description
1 polymer ?
#
loop_
_entity_poly.entity_id
_entity_poly.type
_entity_poly.pdbx_seq_one_letter_code
_entity_poly.pdbx_strand_id
1 'polypeptide(L)'
;MIGCRKEQVYTMRCLRITDYKPYSDSLYKAKGGYNVRKIQFYYSLPNYSNKPVYVPIRAMWHEDVSSEIKVFFVDNTDTVIPQYSIDKVPYNSDIINANDSMLVMINIFHFPDWQTKWINADSSLETVIKKLRLEYAIHNDDLKPDLRPIKMKFETSPLFIDVIPPGMDQIHPYWEG
;
A
#
# COMPACT_ATOMS: atom_id res chain seq x y z
N MET A 1 25.29 3.34 -33.76
CA MET A 1 23.85 3.48 -33.43
C MET A 1 23.68 3.15 -31.97
N ILE A 2 23.50 4.16 -31.13
CA ILE A 2 23.18 3.96 -29.73
C ILE A 2 21.66 3.68 -29.68
N GLY A 3 21.32 2.38 -29.60
CA GLY A 3 19.94 1.99 -29.47
C GLY A 3 19.35 2.54 -28.17
N CYS A 4 18.39 3.43 -28.27
CA CYS A 4 17.61 3.91 -27.16
C CYS A 4 16.88 2.71 -26.57
N ARG A 5 17.44 2.06 -25.53
CA ARG A 5 16.72 1.01 -24.79
C ARG A 5 15.53 1.70 -24.12
N LYS A 6 14.32 1.39 -24.57
CA LYS A 6 13.11 1.78 -23.88
C LYS A 6 13.24 1.29 -22.44
N GLU A 7 13.20 2.22 -21.49
CA GLU A 7 13.26 1.92 -20.09
C GLU A 7 12.01 1.11 -19.72
N GLN A 8 12.23 -0.08 -19.16
CA GLN A 8 11.14 -0.97 -18.79
C GLN A 8 10.44 -0.44 -17.54
N VAL A 9 9.14 -0.23 -17.63
CA VAL A 9 8.27 0.14 -16.49
C VAL A 9 7.56 -1.12 -16.03
N TYR A 10 7.72 -1.45 -14.75
CA TYR A 10 7.05 -2.58 -14.12
C TYR A 10 5.69 -2.15 -13.59
N THR A 11 4.72 -3.05 -13.58
CA THR A 11 3.38 -2.77 -13.10
C THR A 11 3.11 -3.55 -11.82
N MET A 12 2.88 -2.84 -10.72
CA MET A 12 2.39 -3.40 -9.48
C MET A 12 0.87 -3.45 -9.54
N ARG A 13 0.30 -4.64 -9.54
CA ARG A 13 -1.14 -4.88 -9.73
C ARG A 13 -1.82 -5.20 -8.43
N CYS A 14 -2.92 -4.52 -8.16
CA CYS A 14 -3.77 -4.83 -7.02
C CYS A 14 -4.50 -6.15 -7.26
N LEU A 15 -4.24 -7.14 -6.42
CA LEU A 15 -4.91 -8.44 -6.47
C LEU A 15 -6.20 -8.41 -5.66
N ARG A 16 -6.17 -7.79 -4.48
CA ARG A 16 -7.25 -7.82 -3.52
C ARG A 16 -7.29 -6.54 -2.70
N ILE A 17 -8.48 -6.13 -2.33
CA ILE A 17 -8.71 -5.10 -1.31
C ILE A 17 -9.58 -5.73 -0.22
N THR A 18 -9.18 -5.54 1.05
CA THR A 18 -10.00 -5.91 2.20
C THR A 18 -10.34 -4.65 2.97
N ASP A 19 -11.63 -4.34 3.07
CA ASP A 19 -12.17 -3.17 3.77
C ASP A 19 -12.76 -3.61 5.11
N TYR A 20 -12.04 -3.39 6.19
CA TYR A 20 -12.49 -3.64 7.56
C TYR A 20 -13.33 -2.47 8.03
N LYS A 21 -14.62 -2.69 8.13
CA LYS A 21 -15.55 -1.65 8.59
C LYS A 21 -15.36 -1.33 10.06
N PRO A 22 -15.37 -0.04 10.43
CA PRO A 22 -15.30 0.35 11.83
C PRO A 22 -16.53 -0.11 12.58
N TYR A 23 -16.37 -0.34 13.88
CA TYR A 23 -17.51 -0.53 14.75
C TYR A 23 -18.35 0.76 14.80
N SER A 24 -19.61 0.67 14.42
CA SER A 24 -20.51 1.84 14.44
C SER A 24 -20.92 2.27 15.85
N ASP A 25 -20.43 1.63 16.92
CA ASP A 25 -21.11 1.65 18.20
C ASP A 25 -20.42 2.41 19.33
N SER A 26 -21.29 3.12 20.06
CA SER A 26 -21.07 3.67 21.40
C SER A 26 -20.46 2.67 22.40
N LEU A 27 -20.68 1.37 22.24
CA LEU A 27 -20.11 0.30 23.07
C LEU A 27 -18.58 0.20 22.95
N TYR A 28 -18.01 0.40 21.77
CA TYR A 28 -16.56 0.35 21.60
C TYR A 28 -15.89 1.61 22.15
N LYS A 29 -16.52 2.77 21.99
CA LYS A 29 -16.08 4.02 22.60
C LYS A 29 -16.12 3.94 24.13
N ALA A 30 -17.13 3.29 24.69
CA ALA A 30 -17.25 3.07 26.14
C ALA A 30 -16.13 2.17 26.71
N LYS A 31 -15.48 1.35 25.89
CA LYS A 31 -14.35 0.50 26.29
C LYS A 31 -12.98 1.14 26.01
N GLY A 32 -12.93 2.41 25.61
CA GLY A 32 -11.68 3.11 25.30
C GLY A 32 -11.03 2.72 23.97
N GLY A 33 -11.72 1.99 23.11
CA GLY A 33 -11.24 1.62 21.79
C GLY A 33 -11.41 2.73 20.76
N TYR A 34 -10.48 2.82 19.81
CA TYR A 34 -10.60 3.70 18.68
C TYR A 34 -11.36 2.98 17.56
N ASN A 35 -12.42 3.65 17.07
CA ASN A 35 -13.18 3.13 15.93
C ASN A 35 -12.46 3.48 14.64
N VAL A 36 -11.51 2.64 14.24
CA VAL A 36 -10.67 2.91 13.07
C VAL A 36 -11.06 1.99 11.94
N ARG A 37 -11.41 2.57 10.79
CA ARG A 37 -11.52 1.81 9.56
C ARG A 37 -10.12 1.45 9.08
N LYS A 38 -9.92 0.19 8.67
CA LYS A 38 -8.69 -0.30 8.06
C LYS A 38 -8.99 -0.80 6.65
N ILE A 39 -8.18 -0.38 5.69
CA ILE A 39 -8.25 -0.90 4.32
C ILE A 39 -6.89 -1.47 3.96
N GLN A 40 -6.86 -2.73 3.53
CA GLN A 40 -5.66 -3.41 3.09
C GLN A 40 -5.69 -3.60 1.57
N PHE A 41 -4.65 -3.14 0.91
CA PHE A 41 -4.43 -3.32 -0.51
C PHE A 41 -3.31 -4.33 -0.71
N TYR A 42 -3.60 -5.44 -1.38
CA TYR A 42 -2.65 -6.49 -1.70
C TYR A 42 -2.20 -6.35 -3.13
N TYR A 43 -0.94 -6.04 -3.33
CA TYR A 43 -0.33 -5.87 -4.63
C TYR A 43 0.63 -7.00 -4.96
N SER A 44 0.75 -7.33 -6.24
CA SER A 44 1.79 -8.20 -6.77
C SER A 44 2.62 -7.45 -7.80
N LEU A 45 3.94 -7.61 -7.69
CA LEU A 45 4.90 -7.12 -8.65
C LEU A 45 5.63 -8.32 -9.28
N PRO A 46 5.17 -8.82 -10.42
CA PRO A 46 5.81 -9.93 -11.08
C PRO A 46 7.04 -9.47 -11.85
N ASN A 47 8.08 -10.31 -11.85
CA ASN A 47 9.25 -10.19 -12.69
C ASN A 47 9.18 -11.24 -13.82
N TYR A 48 8.67 -10.87 -14.97
CA TYR A 48 8.62 -11.75 -16.16
C TYR A 48 9.93 -11.76 -16.96
N SER A 49 10.96 -11.09 -16.48
CA SER A 49 12.26 -11.10 -17.14
C SER A 49 13.05 -12.36 -16.78
N ASN A 50 14.06 -12.68 -17.58
CA ASN A 50 15.00 -13.78 -17.31
C ASN A 50 16.15 -13.40 -16.37
N LYS A 51 16.08 -12.23 -15.72
CA LYS A 51 17.10 -11.71 -14.80
C LYS A 51 16.45 -11.20 -13.51
N PRO A 52 17.17 -11.26 -12.39
CA PRO A 52 16.73 -10.60 -11.17
C PRO A 52 16.56 -9.09 -11.37
N VAL A 53 15.59 -8.51 -10.65
CA VAL A 53 15.35 -7.06 -10.61
C VAL A 53 15.45 -6.55 -9.19
N TYR A 54 15.99 -5.34 -9.03
CA TYR A 54 16.17 -4.69 -7.75
C TYR A 54 14.99 -3.75 -7.45
N VAL A 55 14.31 -4.00 -6.34
CA VAL A 55 13.10 -3.31 -5.92
C VAL A 55 13.19 -3.01 -4.43
N PRO A 56 13.92 -1.98 -4.04
CA PRO A 56 13.98 -1.58 -2.64
C PRO A 56 12.60 -1.07 -2.19
N ILE A 57 12.00 -1.76 -1.25
CA ILE A 57 10.79 -1.37 -0.54
C ILE A 57 11.02 -1.69 0.92
N ARG A 58 10.98 -0.68 1.78
CA ARG A 58 11.08 -0.87 3.23
C ARG A 58 9.70 -1.23 3.78
N ALA A 59 9.65 -2.28 4.59
CA ALA A 59 8.50 -2.52 5.43
C ALA A 59 8.52 -1.49 6.56
N MET A 60 7.41 -0.77 6.77
CA MET A 60 7.36 0.38 7.67
C MET A 60 6.13 0.35 8.56
N TRP A 61 6.35 0.72 9.81
CA TRP A 61 5.32 1.04 10.78
C TRP A 61 5.39 2.56 11.06
N HIS A 62 4.27 3.25 10.85
CA HIS A 62 4.06 4.67 11.13
C HIS A 62 4.58 5.70 10.10
N GLU A 63 3.97 6.83 10.14
CA GLU A 63 4.07 8.16 9.51
C GLU A 63 5.43 8.61 8.90
N ASP A 64 6.37 7.70 8.69
CA ASP A 64 7.65 8.08 8.17
C ASP A 64 7.54 8.38 6.66
N VAL A 65 7.77 9.64 6.32
CA VAL A 65 7.76 10.18 4.95
C VAL A 65 8.87 9.58 4.07
N SER A 66 9.71 8.72 4.64
CA SER A 66 10.86 8.08 3.99
C SER A 66 10.55 6.78 3.25
N SER A 67 9.28 6.36 3.20
CA SER A 67 8.87 5.19 2.44
C SER A 67 9.07 5.39 0.94
N GLU A 68 9.61 4.39 0.26
CA GLU A 68 9.70 4.38 -1.20
C GLU A 68 8.33 4.34 -1.88
N ILE A 69 7.32 3.78 -1.22
CA ILE A 69 5.92 3.86 -1.65
C ILE A 69 5.22 4.92 -0.82
N LYS A 70 4.91 6.03 -1.45
CA LYS A 70 4.12 7.09 -0.84
C LYS A 70 2.65 6.84 -1.10
N VAL A 71 1.83 6.97 -0.05
CA VAL A 71 0.38 6.80 -0.09
C VAL A 71 -0.28 8.13 0.22
N PHE A 72 -1.15 8.59 -0.66
CA PHE A 72 -1.88 9.84 -0.43
C PHE A 72 -3.23 9.82 -1.14
N PHE A 73 -4.15 10.64 -0.65
CA PHE A 73 -5.43 10.92 -1.30
C PHE A 73 -5.36 12.29 -1.98
N VAL A 74 -5.97 12.39 -3.15
CA VAL A 74 -6.01 13.63 -3.93
C VAL A 74 -7.45 13.98 -4.30
N ASP A 75 -7.82 15.26 -4.12
CA ASP A 75 -9.04 15.84 -4.62
C ASP A 75 -8.74 17.21 -5.21
N ASN A 76 -8.87 17.34 -6.52
CA ASN A 76 -8.48 18.54 -7.27
C ASN A 76 -7.04 19.01 -6.94
N THR A 77 -6.91 20.05 -6.11
CA THR A 77 -5.62 20.59 -5.66
C THR A 77 -5.22 20.15 -4.27
N ASP A 78 -6.12 19.48 -3.54
CA ASP A 78 -5.89 19.09 -2.16
C ASP A 78 -5.26 17.70 -2.10
N THR A 79 -4.29 17.56 -1.20
CA THR A 79 -3.60 16.30 -0.96
C THR A 79 -3.54 16.02 0.54
N VAL A 80 -3.85 14.79 0.91
CA VAL A 80 -3.83 14.33 2.30
C VAL A 80 -3.09 12.99 2.39
N ILE A 81 -2.22 12.89 3.38
CA ILE A 81 -1.48 11.66 3.69
C ILE A 81 -2.20 10.94 4.83
N PRO A 82 -2.73 9.73 4.60
CA PRO A 82 -3.29 8.91 5.68
C PRO A 82 -2.18 8.31 6.55
N GLN A 83 -2.53 7.76 7.70
CA GLN A 83 -1.63 6.82 8.37
C GLN A 83 -1.68 5.48 7.63
N TYR A 84 -0.51 4.95 7.30
CA TYR A 84 -0.39 3.70 6.57
C TYR A 84 0.85 2.93 6.99
N SER A 85 0.83 1.62 6.73
CA SER A 85 2.02 0.78 6.81
C SER A 85 2.21 0.00 5.52
N ILE A 86 3.44 -0.43 5.28
CA ILE A 86 3.81 -1.24 4.13
C ILE A 86 4.50 -2.50 4.62
N ASP A 87 4.00 -3.64 4.16
CA ASP A 87 4.61 -4.95 4.36
C ASP A 87 4.93 -5.57 3.01
N LYS A 88 5.98 -6.38 2.94
CA LYS A 88 6.35 -7.08 1.71
C LYS A 88 6.73 -8.54 1.95
N VAL A 89 6.53 -9.36 0.94
CA VAL A 89 6.99 -10.76 0.93
C VAL A 89 7.76 -11.00 -0.37
N PRO A 90 9.00 -11.47 -0.29
CA PRO A 90 9.79 -11.78 0.89
C PRO A 90 10.22 -10.54 1.68
N TYR A 91 10.14 -10.62 3.01
CA TYR A 91 10.36 -9.47 3.91
C TYR A 91 11.78 -8.89 3.82
N ASN A 92 12.78 -9.78 3.76
CA ASN A 92 14.20 -9.40 3.82
C ASN A 92 14.87 -9.32 2.43
N SER A 93 14.11 -9.29 1.35
CA SER A 93 14.66 -9.22 0.00
C SER A 93 14.17 -7.99 -0.75
N ASP A 94 15.11 -7.29 -1.37
CA ASP A 94 14.84 -6.23 -2.33
C ASP A 94 15.06 -6.74 -3.77
N ILE A 95 15.21 -8.03 -3.96
CA ILE A 95 15.43 -8.65 -5.26
C ILE A 95 14.27 -9.57 -5.57
N ILE A 96 13.70 -9.41 -6.76
CA ILE A 96 12.75 -10.36 -7.35
C ILE A 96 13.52 -11.18 -8.38
N ASN A 97 13.62 -12.49 -8.14
CA ASN A 97 14.28 -13.40 -9.09
C ASN A 97 13.53 -13.48 -10.41
N ALA A 98 14.19 -14.04 -11.41
CA ALA A 98 13.56 -14.29 -12.71
C ALA A 98 12.32 -15.19 -12.57
N ASN A 99 11.21 -14.79 -13.21
CA ASN A 99 9.92 -15.49 -13.16
C ASN A 99 9.30 -15.65 -11.77
N ASP A 100 9.68 -14.78 -10.83
CA ASP A 100 9.14 -14.71 -9.48
C ASP A 100 8.33 -13.42 -9.29
N SER A 101 7.79 -13.20 -8.09
CA SER A 101 7.04 -11.99 -7.75
C SER A 101 7.30 -11.54 -6.32
N MET A 102 7.15 -10.25 -6.09
CA MET A 102 7.07 -9.66 -4.75
C MET A 102 5.62 -9.33 -4.45
N LEU A 103 5.15 -9.70 -3.27
CA LEU A 103 3.87 -9.26 -2.74
C LEU A 103 4.09 -8.05 -1.83
N VAL A 104 3.24 -7.04 -1.97
CA VAL A 104 3.28 -5.83 -1.14
C VAL A 104 1.88 -5.59 -0.59
N MET A 105 1.79 -5.43 0.71
CA MET A 105 0.56 -5.08 1.39
C MET A 105 0.66 -3.64 1.90
N ILE A 106 -0.28 -2.81 1.49
CA ILE A 106 -0.43 -1.43 1.96
C ILE A 106 -1.65 -1.39 2.86
N ASN A 107 -1.43 -1.07 4.14
CA ASN A 107 -2.49 -0.92 5.12
C ASN A 107 -2.76 0.55 5.35
N ILE A 108 -3.97 1.02 5.09
CA ILE A 108 -4.44 2.34 5.47
C ILE A 108 -5.36 2.16 6.68
N PHE A 109 -5.00 2.74 7.83
CA PHE A 109 -5.72 2.50 9.10
C PHE A 109 -6.11 3.77 9.85
N HIS A 110 -5.76 4.94 9.34
CA HIS A 110 -6.26 6.18 9.88
C HIS A 110 -6.57 7.17 8.76
N PHE A 111 -7.81 7.61 8.74
CA PHE A 111 -8.27 8.66 7.84
C PHE A 111 -8.25 9.98 8.62
N PRO A 112 -7.73 11.04 8.03
CA PRO A 112 -7.66 12.33 8.71
C PRO A 112 -9.04 13.01 8.75
N ASP A 113 -9.96 12.47 9.53
CA ASP A 113 -11.36 12.90 9.65
C ASP A 113 -11.51 14.39 10.00
N TRP A 114 -10.49 14.93 10.67
CA TRP A 114 -10.46 16.32 11.09
C TRP A 114 -9.89 17.28 10.04
N GLN A 115 -9.21 16.75 9.02
CA GLN A 115 -8.55 17.57 7.99
C GLN A 115 -9.37 17.73 6.71
N THR A 116 -10.24 16.77 6.40
CA THR A 116 -10.92 16.78 5.10
C THR A 116 -12.36 16.31 5.19
N LYS A 117 -13.25 17.04 4.51
CA LYS A 117 -14.64 16.60 4.34
C LYS A 117 -14.84 15.66 3.14
N TRP A 118 -13.85 15.57 2.26
CA TRP A 118 -13.96 14.87 0.98
C TRP A 118 -13.40 13.42 1.04
N ILE A 119 -12.69 13.06 2.08
CA ILE A 119 -12.24 11.70 2.40
C ILE A 119 -12.19 11.50 3.92
N ASN A 120 -12.86 10.48 4.42
CA ASN A 120 -12.94 10.15 5.84
C ASN A 120 -13.26 8.66 6.03
N ALA A 121 -13.39 8.21 7.27
CA ALA A 121 -13.68 6.82 7.60
C ALA A 121 -15.01 6.29 7.03
N ASP A 122 -15.99 7.17 6.80
CA ASP A 122 -17.30 6.81 6.26
C ASP A 122 -17.35 6.84 4.72
N SER A 123 -16.29 7.29 4.07
CA SER A 123 -16.24 7.35 2.60
C SER A 123 -16.44 5.96 1.99
N SER A 124 -17.17 5.87 0.87
CA SER A 124 -17.32 4.60 0.17
C SER A 124 -15.95 4.06 -0.29
N LEU A 125 -15.81 2.74 -0.40
CA LEU A 125 -14.56 2.14 -0.91
C LEU A 125 -14.24 2.62 -2.32
N GLU A 126 -15.26 2.82 -3.15
CA GLU A 126 -15.10 3.39 -4.49
C GLU A 126 -14.49 4.80 -4.44
N THR A 127 -14.97 5.66 -3.53
CA THR A 127 -14.40 7.00 -3.31
C THR A 127 -12.94 6.90 -2.88
N VAL A 128 -12.62 5.99 -1.95
CA VAL A 128 -11.24 5.76 -1.48
C VAL A 128 -10.35 5.36 -2.66
N ILE A 129 -10.75 4.36 -3.44
CA ILE A 129 -9.96 3.88 -4.60
C ILE A 129 -9.78 5.01 -5.63
N LYS A 130 -10.82 5.76 -5.93
CA LYS A 130 -10.78 6.84 -6.92
C LYS A 130 -9.80 7.95 -6.53
N LYS A 131 -9.72 8.25 -5.24
CA LYS A 131 -8.88 9.34 -4.72
C LYS A 131 -7.47 8.88 -4.32
N LEU A 132 -7.27 7.57 -4.13
CA LEU A 132 -5.97 7.00 -3.79
C LEU A 132 -4.94 7.24 -4.90
N ARG A 133 -3.77 7.67 -4.50
CA ARG A 133 -2.57 7.75 -5.35
C ARG A 133 -1.42 7.08 -4.65
N LEU A 134 -0.67 6.31 -5.42
CA LEU A 134 0.54 5.63 -4.97
C LEU A 134 1.68 6.09 -5.86
N GLU A 135 2.78 6.45 -5.24
CA GLU A 135 3.99 6.88 -5.93
C GLU A 135 5.18 6.07 -5.41
N TYR A 136 5.99 5.57 -6.32
CA TYR A 136 7.24 4.90 -5.98
C TYR A 136 8.41 5.84 -6.23
N ALA A 137 9.10 6.20 -5.16
CA ALA A 137 10.26 7.07 -5.20
C ALA A 137 11.40 6.45 -4.39
N ILE A 138 12.57 6.30 -5.02
CA ILE A 138 13.72 5.67 -4.39
C ILE A 138 14.58 6.73 -3.74
N HIS A 139 15.00 6.46 -2.50
CA HIS A 139 15.94 7.30 -1.80
C HIS A 139 17.38 7.06 -2.29
N ASN A 140 18.21 8.09 -2.26
CA ASN A 140 19.60 7.98 -2.66
C ASN A 140 20.37 6.93 -1.85
N ASP A 141 20.01 6.75 -0.58
CA ASP A 141 20.63 5.76 0.32
C ASP A 141 20.37 4.31 -0.08
N ASP A 142 19.32 4.07 -0.88
CA ASP A 142 18.98 2.74 -1.39
C ASP A 142 19.61 2.44 -2.75
N LEU A 143 20.31 3.41 -3.33
CA LEU A 143 21.02 3.22 -4.57
C LEU A 143 22.27 2.38 -4.32
N LYS A 144 22.35 1.24 -4.99
CA LYS A 144 23.55 0.37 -4.99
C LYS A 144 24.35 0.61 -6.25
N PRO A 145 25.69 0.65 -6.18
CA PRO A 145 26.54 0.97 -7.34
C PRO A 145 26.26 0.10 -8.57
N ASP A 146 25.95 -1.18 -8.34
CA ASP A 146 25.79 -2.17 -9.40
C ASP A 146 24.34 -2.55 -9.71
N LEU A 147 23.37 -2.01 -8.96
CA LEU A 147 21.95 -2.33 -9.09
C LEU A 147 21.12 -1.08 -9.35
N ARG A 148 20.49 -1.04 -10.51
CA ARG A 148 19.53 0.03 -10.81
C ARG A 148 18.14 -0.39 -10.40
N PRO A 149 17.47 0.41 -9.55
CA PRO A 149 16.07 0.18 -9.23
C PRO A 149 15.19 0.27 -10.46
N ILE A 150 14.09 -0.46 -10.44
CA ILE A 150 13.11 -0.41 -11.52
C ILE A 150 12.27 0.86 -11.47
N LYS A 151 11.72 1.26 -12.61
CA LYS A 151 10.58 2.18 -12.65
C LYS A 151 9.29 1.39 -12.47
N MET A 152 8.37 1.92 -11.66
CA MET A 152 7.15 1.24 -11.28
C MET A 152 5.94 2.14 -11.45
N LYS A 153 4.82 1.55 -11.85
CA LYS A 153 3.48 2.14 -11.81
C LYS A 153 2.54 1.23 -11.05
N PHE A 154 1.47 1.79 -10.52
CA PHE A 154 0.45 1.06 -9.78
C PHE A 154 -0.84 0.97 -10.60
N GLU A 155 -1.45 -0.21 -10.60
CA GLU A 155 -2.80 -0.45 -11.09
C GLU A 155 -3.67 -0.87 -9.92
N THR A 156 -4.59 0.02 -9.49
CA THR A 156 -5.44 -0.19 -8.30
C THR A 156 -6.83 -0.72 -8.68
N SER A 157 -6.93 -1.48 -9.75
CA SER A 157 -8.16 -2.22 -10.10
C SER A 157 -8.05 -3.63 -9.52
N PRO A 158 -8.70 -3.92 -8.37
CA PRO A 158 -8.54 -5.20 -7.70
C PRO A 158 -9.28 -6.30 -8.45
N LEU A 159 -8.76 -7.53 -8.36
CA LEU A 159 -9.46 -8.73 -8.82
C LEU A 159 -10.55 -9.15 -7.83
N PHE A 160 -10.33 -8.91 -6.54
CA PHE A 160 -11.24 -9.26 -5.46
C PHE A 160 -11.41 -8.11 -4.48
N ILE A 161 -12.62 -7.95 -3.96
CA ILE A 161 -12.95 -7.02 -2.89
C ILE A 161 -13.67 -7.79 -1.79
N ASP A 162 -13.12 -7.74 -0.58
CA ASP A 162 -13.75 -8.27 0.62
C ASP A 162 -14.13 -7.13 1.55
N VAL A 163 -15.34 -7.14 2.03
CA VAL A 163 -15.82 -6.23 3.07
C VAL A 163 -16.00 -7.02 4.36
N ILE A 164 -15.19 -6.72 5.35
CA ILE A 164 -15.25 -7.39 6.65
C ILE A 164 -16.15 -6.58 7.58
N PRO A 165 -17.27 -7.16 8.08
CA PRO A 165 -18.13 -6.49 9.02
C PRO A 165 -17.42 -6.13 10.33
N PRO A 166 -17.93 -5.15 11.07
CA PRO A 166 -17.39 -4.81 12.38
C PRO A 166 -17.34 -6.05 13.29
N GLY A 167 -16.23 -6.24 13.98
CA GLY A 167 -16.06 -7.32 14.95
C GLY A 167 -15.43 -8.61 14.46
N MET A 168 -15.25 -8.78 13.16
CA MET A 168 -14.59 -9.96 12.61
C MET A 168 -13.08 -9.81 12.39
N ASP A 169 -12.55 -8.60 12.55
CA ASP A 169 -11.15 -8.27 12.33
C ASP A 169 -10.22 -8.57 13.52
N GLN A 170 -10.78 -8.96 14.67
CA GLN A 170 -10.01 -9.16 15.91
C GLN A 170 -9.34 -10.54 16.02
N ILE A 171 -9.51 -11.41 15.06
CA ILE A 171 -8.73 -12.65 14.98
C ILE A 171 -7.45 -12.36 14.18
N HIS A 172 -6.51 -11.66 14.79
CA HIS A 172 -5.15 -11.60 14.30
C HIS A 172 -4.39 -12.86 14.73
N PRO A 173 -4.14 -13.82 13.84
CA PRO A 173 -3.35 -15.00 14.18
C PRO A 173 -1.83 -14.73 14.29
N TYR A 174 -1.39 -13.46 14.31
CA TYR A 174 0.02 -13.11 14.19
C TYR A 174 0.62 -12.35 15.38
N TRP A 175 -0.10 -12.24 16.52
CA TRP A 175 0.45 -11.56 17.71
C TRP A 175 0.47 -12.46 18.96
N GLU A 176 0.69 -13.76 18.79
CA GLU A 176 1.12 -14.63 19.87
C GLU A 176 2.56 -15.07 19.55
N GLY A 177 3.54 -14.29 20.05
CA GLY A 177 4.95 -14.56 19.92
C GLY A 177 5.79 -13.52 20.59
#